data_f9f13b695df89ab017f5b5ac1ab04039
#
_entry.id   f9f13b695df89ab017f5b5ac1ab04039
#
_cell.length_a   1.000
_cell.length_b   1.000
_cell.length_c   1.000
_cell.angle_alpha   90.00
_cell.angle_beta   90.00
_cell.angle_gamma   90.00
#
_symmetry.space_group_name_H-M   'P 1'
#
loop_
_entity.id
_entity.type
_entity.pdbx_description
1 polymer ?
#
loop_
_entity_poly.entity_id
_entity_poly.type
_entity_poly.pdbx_seq_one_letter_code
_entity_poly.pdbx_strand_id
1 'polypeptide(L)'
;LLTIIMWLVLKYTKFGRRVYAVGGNENAAYLAGINVKNFKLLLYGINGLFVVIATMALLSRTGVGGPLIGSGKEIDVIAAVVVGGTALSGGKGNLWGTFIGVLLLGCISNALNILGVSPYWQYIMRGGLIIVAVLLSYWSGLRTSSATVSVRKEQSAEIRDGSVSAS
;
A
#
# COMPACT_ATOMS: atom_id res chain seq x y z
N LEU A 1 10.93 -11.97 -10.10
CA LEU A 1 10.38 -13.31 -9.85
C LEU A 1 9.47 -13.32 -8.62
N LEU A 2 9.93 -12.85 -7.44
CA LEU A 2 9.15 -12.78 -6.20
C LEU A 2 7.88 -11.93 -6.37
N THR A 3 7.95 -10.82 -7.10
CA THR A 3 6.80 -9.95 -7.39
C THR A 3 5.70 -10.67 -8.16
N ILE A 4 6.08 -11.47 -9.16
CA ILE A 4 5.13 -12.25 -9.96
C ILE A 4 4.45 -13.33 -9.11
N ILE A 5 5.23 -14.05 -8.30
CA ILE A 5 4.70 -15.07 -7.39
C ILE A 5 3.71 -14.44 -6.42
N MET A 6 4.07 -13.31 -5.81
CA MET A 6 3.23 -12.63 -4.84
C MET A 6 1.96 -12.05 -5.48
N TRP A 7 2.06 -11.56 -6.72
CA TRP A 7 0.91 -11.12 -7.50
C TRP A 7 -0.08 -12.27 -7.76
N LEU A 8 0.42 -13.44 -8.16
CA LEU A 8 -0.41 -14.64 -8.34
C LEU A 8 -1.10 -15.05 -7.04
N VAL A 9 -0.35 -15.07 -5.93
CA VAL A 9 -0.91 -15.39 -4.62
C VAL A 9 -2.00 -14.41 -4.21
N LEU A 10 -1.76 -13.10 -4.34
CA LEU A 10 -2.74 -12.08 -3.97
C LEU A 10 -3.97 -12.08 -4.87
N LYS A 11 -3.81 -12.32 -6.18
CA LYS A 11 -4.91 -12.27 -7.14
C LYS A 11 -5.78 -13.52 -7.12
N TYR A 12 -5.19 -14.71 -7.03
CA TYR A 12 -5.89 -15.97 -7.28
C TYR A 12 -6.20 -16.77 -6.02
N THR A 13 -5.61 -16.46 -4.86
CA THR A 13 -5.82 -17.28 -3.67
C THR A 13 -6.84 -16.68 -2.70
N LYS A 14 -7.37 -17.55 -1.82
CA LYS A 14 -8.21 -17.14 -0.67
C LYS A 14 -7.43 -16.23 0.29
N PHE A 15 -6.10 -16.38 0.33
CA PHE A 15 -5.22 -15.57 1.15
C PHE A 15 -5.28 -14.09 0.73
N GLY A 16 -5.13 -13.79 -0.56
CA GLY A 16 -5.20 -12.41 -1.06
C GLY A 16 -6.55 -11.74 -0.76
N ARG A 17 -7.66 -12.45 -0.93
CA ARG A 17 -8.98 -11.92 -0.57
C ARG A 17 -9.10 -11.56 0.91
N ARG A 18 -8.53 -12.38 1.80
CA ARG A 18 -8.49 -12.09 3.25
C ARG A 18 -7.60 -10.89 3.56
N VAL A 19 -6.47 -10.73 2.86
CA VAL A 19 -5.58 -9.56 3.02
C VAL A 19 -6.34 -8.27 2.74
N TYR A 20 -7.05 -8.19 1.62
CA TYR A 20 -7.84 -7.00 1.27
C TYR A 20 -9.04 -6.79 2.19
N ALA A 21 -9.71 -7.85 2.62
CA ALA A 21 -10.84 -7.77 3.55
C ALA A 21 -10.41 -7.23 4.92
N VAL A 22 -9.35 -7.80 5.50
CA VAL A 22 -8.81 -7.36 6.80
C VAL A 22 -8.22 -5.95 6.71
N GLY A 23 -7.53 -5.63 5.60
CA GLY A 23 -6.98 -4.30 5.37
C GLY A 23 -8.05 -3.22 5.17
N GLY A 24 -9.22 -3.57 4.62
CA GLY A 24 -10.30 -2.62 4.38
C GLY A 24 -11.16 -2.33 5.61
N ASN A 25 -11.54 -3.37 6.36
CA ASN A 25 -12.29 -3.23 7.60
C ASN A 25 -12.09 -4.47 8.50
N GLU A 26 -11.31 -4.29 9.55
CA GLU A 26 -10.99 -5.37 10.50
C GLU A 26 -12.23 -5.91 11.22
N ASN A 27 -13.16 -5.04 11.60
CA ASN A 27 -14.38 -5.43 12.31
C ASN A 27 -15.29 -6.25 11.40
N ALA A 28 -15.48 -5.83 10.15
CA ALA A 28 -16.26 -6.59 9.18
C ALA A 28 -15.62 -7.94 8.87
N ALA A 29 -14.30 -8.01 8.75
CA ALA A 29 -13.58 -9.26 8.55
C ALA A 29 -13.71 -10.21 9.74
N TYR A 30 -13.68 -9.70 10.97
CA TYR A 30 -13.91 -10.47 12.18
C TYR A 30 -15.33 -11.06 12.22
N LEU A 31 -16.34 -10.25 11.92
CA LEU A 31 -17.75 -10.70 11.85
C LEU A 31 -17.97 -11.75 10.75
N ALA A 32 -17.17 -11.70 9.69
CA ALA A 32 -17.16 -12.71 8.61
C ALA A 32 -16.40 -14.00 9.00
N GLY A 33 -15.99 -14.15 10.27
CA GLY A 33 -15.34 -15.35 10.79
C GLY A 33 -13.83 -15.45 10.53
N ILE A 34 -13.17 -14.33 10.13
CA ILE A 34 -11.73 -14.31 9.96
C ILE A 34 -11.07 -13.99 11.31
N ASN A 35 -10.21 -14.87 11.80
CA ASN A 35 -9.39 -14.59 12.98
C ASN A 35 -8.31 -13.56 12.64
N VAL A 36 -8.65 -12.26 12.79
CA VAL A 36 -7.80 -11.13 12.40
C VAL A 36 -6.45 -11.15 13.09
N LYS A 37 -6.41 -11.52 14.39
CA LYS A 37 -5.17 -11.56 15.18
C LYS A 37 -4.16 -12.57 14.61
N ASN A 38 -4.59 -13.80 14.40
CA ASN A 38 -3.72 -14.85 13.87
C ASN A 38 -3.34 -14.58 12.41
N PHE A 39 -4.25 -13.98 11.65
CA PHE A 39 -4.00 -13.62 10.27
C PHE A 39 -2.96 -12.49 10.16
N LYS A 40 -3.02 -11.47 11.01
CA LYS A 40 -1.98 -10.44 11.09
C LYS A 40 -0.62 -11.02 11.47
N LEU A 41 -0.58 -11.92 12.45
CA LEU A 41 0.65 -12.59 12.85
C LEU A 41 1.30 -13.33 11.67
N LEU A 42 0.50 -14.04 10.88
CA LEU A 42 0.97 -14.73 9.68
C LEU A 42 1.51 -13.74 8.63
N LEU A 43 0.85 -12.60 8.42
CA LEU A 43 1.31 -11.55 7.50
C LEU A 43 2.66 -10.96 7.93
N TYR A 44 2.83 -10.67 9.22
CA TYR A 44 4.11 -10.19 9.74
C TYR A 44 5.21 -11.26 9.62
N GLY A 45 4.90 -12.54 9.82
CA GLY A 45 5.83 -13.65 9.61
C GLY A 45 6.31 -13.73 8.15
N ILE A 46 5.39 -13.65 7.19
CA ILE A 46 5.72 -13.64 5.76
C ILE A 46 6.57 -12.41 5.41
N ASN A 47 6.21 -11.23 5.94
CA ASN A 47 6.98 -10.02 5.73
C ASN A 47 8.42 -10.17 6.27
N GLY A 48 8.58 -10.77 7.46
CA GLY A 48 9.90 -11.08 8.03
C GLY A 48 10.76 -11.96 7.10
N LEU A 49 10.17 -12.99 6.50
CA LEU A 49 10.88 -13.82 5.51
C LEU A 49 11.35 -13.02 4.30
N PHE A 50 10.52 -12.11 3.77
CA PHE A 50 10.92 -11.24 2.65
C PHE A 50 12.05 -10.28 3.05
N VAL A 51 12.02 -9.76 4.27
CA VAL A 51 13.10 -8.90 4.80
C VAL A 51 14.43 -9.67 4.87
N VAL A 52 14.42 -10.93 5.32
CA VAL A 52 15.63 -11.77 5.33
C VAL A 52 16.19 -11.95 3.93
N ILE A 53 15.37 -12.29 2.94
CA ILE A 53 15.79 -12.45 1.55
C ILE A 53 16.38 -11.15 1.00
N ALA A 54 15.71 -10.03 1.26
CA ALA A 54 16.17 -8.70 0.82
C ALA A 54 17.52 -8.33 1.47
N THR A 55 17.68 -8.63 2.75
CA THR A 55 18.92 -8.38 3.48
C THR A 55 20.07 -9.24 2.94
N MET A 56 19.85 -10.53 2.66
CA MET A 56 20.84 -11.40 2.05
C MET A 56 21.30 -10.88 0.67
N ALA A 57 20.34 -10.43 -0.15
CA ALA A 57 20.65 -9.83 -1.45
C ALA A 57 21.46 -8.53 -1.31
N LEU A 58 21.15 -7.70 -0.32
CA LEU A 58 21.87 -6.47 -0.03
C LEU A 58 23.31 -6.76 0.43
N LEU A 59 23.49 -7.68 1.37
CA LEU A 59 24.79 -8.09 1.88
C LEU A 59 25.65 -8.70 0.78
N SER A 60 25.09 -9.53 -0.09
CA SER A 60 25.78 -10.10 -1.25
C SER A 60 26.31 -9.03 -2.21
N ARG A 61 25.58 -7.92 -2.35
CA ARG A 61 25.97 -6.81 -3.24
C ARG A 61 27.03 -5.89 -2.61
N THR A 62 26.92 -5.62 -1.31
CA THR A 62 27.79 -4.65 -0.62
C THR A 62 29.06 -5.29 -0.06
N GLY A 63 29.05 -6.62 0.18
CA GLY A 63 30.15 -7.35 0.79
C GLY A 63 30.43 -6.98 2.25
N VAL A 64 29.70 -6.02 2.82
CA VAL A 64 29.91 -5.50 4.17
C VAL A 64 28.59 -5.50 4.91
N GLY A 65 28.59 -5.95 6.17
CA GLY A 65 27.49 -5.87 7.11
C GLY A 65 27.75 -4.78 8.14
N GLY A 66 26.73 -3.97 8.44
CA GLY A 66 26.85 -2.96 9.49
C GLY A 66 25.48 -2.49 9.99
N PRO A 67 25.39 -1.96 11.22
CA PRO A 67 24.14 -1.61 11.86
C PRO A 67 23.37 -0.47 11.16
N LEU A 68 24.06 0.34 10.35
CA LEU A 68 23.48 1.52 9.68
C LEU A 68 23.13 1.29 8.20
N ILE A 69 23.46 0.12 7.62
CA ILE A 69 23.30 -0.15 6.18
C ILE A 69 21.83 -0.10 5.73
N GLY A 70 20.89 -0.39 6.64
CA GLY A 70 19.45 -0.34 6.37
C GLY A 70 18.76 0.96 6.76
N SER A 71 19.46 1.91 7.38
CA SER A 71 18.87 3.14 7.89
C SER A 71 18.23 3.98 6.79
N GLY A 72 16.97 4.40 6.99
CA GLY A 72 16.20 5.19 6.01
C GLY A 72 15.53 4.38 4.90
N LYS A 73 15.80 3.07 4.80
CA LYS A 73 15.16 2.21 3.78
C LYS A 73 13.66 2.03 4.00
N GLU A 74 13.21 2.10 5.24
CA GLU A 74 11.79 2.09 5.59
C GLU A 74 11.03 3.22 4.90
N ILE A 75 11.60 4.42 4.87
CA ILE A 75 11.00 5.60 4.21
C ILE A 75 10.93 5.38 2.70
N ASP A 76 12.01 4.85 2.10
CA ASP A 76 12.07 4.54 0.67
C ASP A 76 10.97 3.56 0.26
N VAL A 77 10.77 2.50 1.05
CA VAL A 77 9.75 1.48 0.79
C VAL A 77 8.34 2.05 0.91
N ILE A 78 8.08 2.82 1.97
CA ILE A 78 6.77 3.48 2.16
C ILE A 78 6.48 4.42 0.99
N ALA A 79 7.45 5.26 0.61
CA ALA A 79 7.32 6.16 -0.53
C ALA A 79 6.99 5.41 -1.83
N ALA A 80 7.71 4.32 -2.12
CA ALA A 80 7.49 3.50 -3.31
C ALA A 80 6.10 2.88 -3.36
N VAL A 81 5.59 2.38 -2.22
CA VAL A 81 4.28 1.76 -2.09
C VAL A 81 3.17 2.79 -2.29
N VAL A 82 3.31 3.98 -1.71
CA VAL A 82 2.32 5.07 -1.80
C VAL A 82 2.30 5.66 -3.22
N VAL A 83 3.46 5.94 -3.81
CA VAL A 83 3.58 6.38 -5.21
C VAL A 83 3.02 5.33 -6.17
N GLY A 84 3.18 4.06 -5.84
CA GLY A 84 2.59 2.93 -6.56
C GLY A 84 1.06 2.81 -6.45
N GLY A 85 0.39 3.73 -5.71
CA GLY A 85 -1.07 3.79 -5.61
C GLY A 85 -1.68 2.84 -4.58
N THR A 86 -0.90 2.35 -3.63
CA THR A 86 -1.42 1.58 -2.50
C THR A 86 -1.90 2.55 -1.41
N ALA A 87 -3.16 2.42 -1.00
CA ALA A 87 -3.77 3.28 0.00
C ALA A 87 -3.18 3.00 1.39
N LEU A 88 -2.71 4.04 2.08
CA LEU A 88 -2.24 3.95 3.47
C LEU A 88 -3.36 3.57 4.45
N SER A 89 -4.61 3.90 4.11
CA SER A 89 -5.79 3.49 4.88
C SER A 89 -6.09 1.98 4.80
N GLY A 90 -5.40 1.23 3.95
CA GLY A 90 -5.60 -0.20 3.75
C GLY A 90 -6.72 -0.56 2.77
N GLY A 91 -6.90 -1.85 2.53
CA GLY A 91 -7.97 -2.42 1.70
C GLY A 91 -7.86 -2.22 0.19
N LYS A 92 -7.02 -1.31 -0.28
CA LYS A 92 -6.79 -1.01 -1.69
C LYS A 92 -5.30 -0.96 -1.99
N GLY A 93 -4.87 -1.67 -3.01
CA GLY A 93 -3.48 -1.65 -3.47
C GLY A 93 -3.30 -2.45 -4.74
N ASN A 94 -2.28 -2.08 -5.51
CA ASN A 94 -1.92 -2.78 -6.73
C ASN A 94 -0.42 -3.10 -6.71
N LEU A 95 -0.10 -4.39 -6.76
CA LEU A 95 1.29 -4.84 -6.72
C LEU A 95 2.10 -4.38 -7.93
N TRP A 96 1.47 -4.29 -9.11
CA TRP A 96 2.11 -3.74 -10.31
C TRP A 96 2.40 -2.24 -10.17
N GLY A 97 1.48 -1.49 -9.57
CA GLY A 97 1.72 -0.09 -9.24
C GLY A 97 2.89 0.07 -8.28
N THR A 98 2.93 -0.72 -7.22
CA THR A 98 4.04 -0.74 -6.26
C THR A 98 5.38 -1.09 -6.94
N PHE A 99 5.39 -2.07 -7.86
CA PHE A 99 6.58 -2.43 -8.61
C PHE A 99 7.12 -1.26 -9.47
N ILE A 100 6.21 -0.57 -10.18
CA ILE A 100 6.56 0.63 -10.96
C ILE A 100 7.05 1.75 -10.03
N GLY A 101 6.42 1.96 -8.87
CA GLY A 101 6.85 2.93 -7.87
C GLY A 101 8.27 2.68 -7.37
N VAL A 102 8.60 1.41 -7.08
CA VAL A 102 9.96 1.01 -6.66
C VAL A 102 10.98 1.29 -7.77
N LEU A 103 10.67 0.95 -9.03
CA LEU A 103 11.56 1.22 -10.16
C LEU A 103 11.77 2.72 -10.36
N LEU A 104 10.70 3.51 -10.30
CA LEU A 104 10.76 4.95 -10.47
C LEU A 104 11.64 5.60 -9.40
N LEU A 105 11.39 5.31 -8.12
CA LEU A 105 12.20 5.86 -7.03
C LEU A 105 13.63 5.34 -7.07
N GLY A 106 13.86 4.10 -7.48
CA GLY A 106 15.18 3.53 -7.67
C GLY A 106 15.96 4.26 -8.76
N CYS A 107 15.33 4.55 -9.90
CA CYS A 107 15.95 5.33 -10.99
C CYS A 107 16.26 6.76 -10.56
N ILE A 108 15.33 7.44 -9.87
CA ILE A 108 15.55 8.80 -9.35
C ILE A 108 16.72 8.82 -8.37
N SER A 109 16.74 7.90 -7.40
CA SER A 109 17.81 7.82 -6.40
C SER A 109 19.17 7.56 -7.06
N ASN A 110 19.23 6.69 -8.07
CA ASN A 110 20.45 6.41 -8.79
C ASN A 110 20.93 7.62 -9.60
N ALA A 111 20.01 8.32 -10.27
CA ALA A 111 20.33 9.54 -11.01
C ALA A 111 20.89 10.64 -10.08
N LEU A 112 20.27 10.85 -8.92
CA LEU A 112 20.75 11.82 -7.92
C LEU A 112 22.13 11.46 -7.37
N ASN A 113 22.42 10.16 -7.19
CA ASN A 113 23.73 9.71 -6.77
C ASN A 113 24.81 9.97 -7.84
N ILE A 114 24.48 9.77 -9.13
CA ILE A 114 25.40 10.05 -10.25
C ILE A 114 25.68 11.57 -10.36
N LEU A 115 24.67 12.40 -10.11
CA LEU A 115 24.80 13.86 -10.11
C LEU A 115 25.53 14.41 -8.86
N GLY A 116 25.95 13.54 -7.93
CA GLY A 116 26.67 13.95 -6.73
C GLY A 116 25.82 14.71 -5.71
N VAL A 117 24.48 14.59 -5.79
CA VAL A 117 23.57 15.23 -4.85
C VAL A 117 23.71 14.59 -3.47
N SER A 118 23.94 15.42 -2.44
CA SER A 118 24.14 14.91 -1.08
C SER A 118 22.93 14.12 -0.58
N PRO A 119 23.15 13.07 0.23
CA PRO A 119 22.07 12.22 0.77
C PRO A 119 20.99 13.00 1.53
N TYR A 120 21.35 14.10 2.18
CA TYR A 120 20.41 14.96 2.91
C TYR A 120 19.33 15.55 2.01
N TRP A 121 19.68 16.02 0.82
CA TRP A 121 18.73 16.53 -0.16
C TRP A 121 17.82 15.42 -0.67
N GLN A 122 18.33 14.19 -0.83
CA GLN A 122 17.53 13.05 -1.23
C GLN A 122 16.46 12.71 -0.18
N TYR A 123 16.76 12.81 1.13
CA TYR A 123 15.76 12.60 2.19
C TYR A 123 14.67 13.68 2.18
N ILE A 124 15.02 14.94 1.94
CA ILE A 124 14.04 16.04 1.83
C ILE A 124 13.10 15.79 0.64
N MET A 125 13.64 15.44 -0.52
CA MET A 125 12.83 15.16 -1.71
C MET A 125 11.88 13.96 -1.49
N ARG A 126 12.35 12.90 -0.86
CA ARG A 126 11.52 11.73 -0.55
C ARG A 126 10.41 12.06 0.44
N GLY A 127 10.71 12.81 1.48
CA GLY A 127 9.71 13.28 2.44
C GLY A 127 8.64 14.15 1.76
N GLY A 128 9.05 15.09 0.91
CA GLY A 128 8.14 15.91 0.11
C GLY A 128 7.25 15.08 -0.82
N LEU A 129 7.82 14.07 -1.47
CA LEU A 129 7.09 13.17 -2.37
C LEU A 129 6.02 12.35 -1.62
N ILE A 130 6.33 11.88 -0.40
CA ILE A 130 5.36 11.19 0.46
C ILE A 130 4.21 12.12 0.83
N ILE A 131 4.50 13.36 1.23
CA ILE A 131 3.47 14.35 1.59
C ILE A 131 2.53 14.58 0.40
N VAL A 132 3.07 14.81 -0.78
CA VAL A 132 2.28 15.01 -2.00
C VAL A 132 1.44 13.77 -2.31
N ALA A 133 2.00 12.58 -2.24
CA ALA A 133 1.29 11.34 -2.52
C ALA A 133 0.17 11.06 -1.51
N VAL A 134 0.39 11.36 -0.22
CA VAL A 134 -0.65 11.25 0.83
C VAL A 134 -1.77 12.25 0.61
N LEU A 135 -1.45 13.51 0.27
CA LEU A 135 -2.46 14.53 -0.04
C LEU A 135 -3.31 14.13 -1.25
N LEU A 136 -2.70 13.63 -2.32
CA LEU A 136 -3.42 13.13 -3.50
C LEU A 136 -4.31 11.94 -3.15
N SER A 137 -3.83 11.02 -2.34
CA SER A 137 -4.60 9.86 -1.86
C SER A 137 -5.80 10.30 -1.01
N TYR A 138 -5.62 11.27 -0.14
CA TYR A 138 -6.68 11.84 0.69
C TYR A 138 -7.76 12.52 -0.17
N TRP A 139 -7.37 13.33 -1.14
CA TRP A 139 -8.29 14.02 -2.05
C TRP A 139 -9.08 13.04 -2.94
N SER A 140 -8.44 11.99 -3.42
CA SER A 140 -9.13 10.95 -4.20
C SER A 140 -10.13 10.16 -3.34
N GLY A 141 -9.84 9.93 -2.06
CA GLY A 141 -10.74 9.31 -1.11
C GLY A 141 -12.01 10.14 -0.84
N LEU A 142 -11.88 11.46 -0.71
CA LEU A 142 -13.01 12.36 -0.51
C LEU A 142 -13.99 12.36 -1.70
N ARG A 143 -13.47 12.30 -2.93
CA ARG A 143 -14.32 12.26 -4.14
C ARG A 143 -15.17 10.99 -4.20
N THR A 144 -14.63 9.86 -3.79
CA THR A 144 -15.35 8.58 -3.79
C THR A 144 -16.45 8.55 -2.71
N SER A 145 -16.20 9.15 -1.55
CA SER A 145 -17.19 9.22 -0.45
C SER A 145 -18.40 10.10 -0.81
N SER A 146 -18.18 11.21 -1.51
CA SER A 146 -19.28 12.11 -1.93
C SER A 146 -20.21 11.45 -2.95
N ALA A 147 -19.68 10.65 -3.88
CA ALA A 147 -20.50 9.94 -4.86
C ALA A 147 -21.39 8.86 -4.22
N THR A 148 -20.91 8.17 -3.20
CA THR A 148 -21.70 7.15 -2.49
C THR A 148 -22.83 7.75 -1.66
N VAL A 149 -22.62 8.93 -1.10
CA VAL A 149 -23.65 9.65 -0.31
C VAL A 149 -24.76 10.18 -1.22
N SER A 150 -24.44 10.67 -2.42
CA SER A 150 -25.45 11.13 -3.37
C SER A 150 -26.36 10.01 -3.88
N VAL A 151 -25.77 8.86 -4.27
CA VAL A 151 -26.54 7.69 -4.71
C VAL A 151 -27.46 7.15 -3.61
N ARG A 152 -26.99 7.17 -2.36
CA ARG A 152 -27.81 6.73 -1.21
C ARG A 152 -28.97 7.68 -0.93
N LYS A 153 -28.78 8.99 -1.13
CA LYS A 153 -29.86 9.99 -1.00
C LYS A 153 -30.92 9.83 -2.08
N GLU A 154 -30.50 9.58 -3.32
CA GLU A 154 -31.44 9.33 -4.42
C GLU A 154 -32.25 8.06 -4.19
N GLN A 155 -31.61 6.94 -3.82
CA GLN A 155 -32.33 5.72 -3.46
C GLN A 155 -33.32 5.89 -2.30
N SER A 156 -32.95 6.67 -1.28
CA SER A 156 -33.84 6.93 -0.14
C SER A 156 -35.00 7.82 -0.52
N ALA A 157 -34.86 8.73 -1.47
CA ALA A 157 -35.94 9.58 -1.99
C ALA A 157 -36.90 8.75 -2.86
N GLU A 158 -36.40 7.87 -3.68
CA GLU A 158 -37.18 6.99 -4.56
C GLU A 158 -38.06 5.99 -3.77
N ILE A 159 -37.50 5.40 -2.71
CA ILE A 159 -38.25 4.52 -1.79
C ILE A 159 -39.37 5.28 -1.08
N ARG A 160 -39.12 6.53 -0.72
CA ARG A 160 -40.11 7.38 -0.01
C ARG A 160 -41.23 7.79 -0.93
N ASP A 161 -40.95 8.11 -2.18
CA ASP A 161 -41.97 8.50 -3.18
C ASP A 161 -42.80 7.30 -3.61
N GLY A 162 -42.18 6.13 -3.79
CA GLY A 162 -42.90 4.88 -4.09
C GLY A 162 -43.83 4.39 -2.99
N SER A 163 -43.53 4.67 -1.74
CA SER A 163 -44.40 4.33 -0.59
C SER A 163 -45.64 5.23 -0.48
N VAL A 164 -45.54 6.48 -0.97
CA VAL A 164 -46.68 7.46 -0.96
C VAL A 164 -47.65 7.16 -2.11
N SER A 165 -47.18 6.58 -3.23
CA SER A 165 -48.01 6.21 -4.37
C SER A 165 -48.80 4.90 -4.18
N ALA A 166 -48.50 4.11 -3.15
CA ALA A 166 -49.13 2.81 -2.88
C ALA A 166 -50.17 2.84 -1.77
N SER A 167 -50.48 4.03 -1.18
CA SER A 167 -51.55 4.28 -0.19
C SER A 167 -52.72 5.05 -0.83
#